data_f650a20047149d386aa1555ed0a11d03
#
_entry.id   f650a20047149d386aa1555ed0a11d03
#
_cell.length_a   1.000
_cell.length_b   1.000
_cell.length_c   1.000
_cell.angle_alpha   90.00
_cell.angle_beta   90.00
_cell.angle_gamma   90.00
#
_symmetry.space_group_name_H-M   'P 1'
#
loop_
_entity.id
_entity.type
_entity.pdbx_description
1 polymer ?
#
loop_
_entity_poly.entity_id
_entity_poly.type
_entity_poly.pdbx_seq_one_letter_code
_entity_poly.pdbx_strand_id
1 'polypeptide(L)'
;MRTGRYSYNAQQRSIVRPIKRVQKLAEGFAQNYDCAVICHEKKEIVSEAMMTVSAKEDIALAFYRACNTVFAQRGCTKLVNVSFLWPEDSEEAFMAELTGYIAALCQKEAVKLGLVTAGVSSFVQKAVISVTAVGYANEDFTDNDGKNQNKTLQAGSTLCMAG
;
A
#
# COMPACT_ATOMS: atom_id res chain seq x y z
N MET A 1 8.32 -15.22 -16.81
CA MET A 1 8.52 -13.95 -16.06
C MET A 1 9.62 -14.19 -15.04
N ARG A 2 10.50 -13.23 -14.77
CA ARG A 2 11.51 -13.35 -13.70
C ARG A 2 10.86 -13.02 -12.36
N THR A 3 11.33 -13.66 -11.30
CA THR A 3 10.89 -13.36 -9.93
C THR A 3 11.20 -11.90 -9.59
N GLY A 4 10.24 -11.20 -8.96
CA GLY A 4 10.40 -9.82 -8.53
C GLY A 4 9.31 -8.89 -9.09
N ARG A 5 9.57 -7.59 -9.03
CA ARG A 5 8.63 -6.57 -9.50
C ARG A 5 8.46 -6.64 -11.02
N TYR A 6 7.24 -6.47 -11.49
CA TYR A 6 6.94 -6.32 -12.91
C TYR A 6 7.77 -5.19 -13.52
N SER A 7 8.40 -5.42 -14.66
CA SER A 7 9.09 -4.34 -15.36
C SER A 7 8.08 -3.29 -15.82
N TYR A 8 8.50 -2.02 -15.87
CA TYR A 8 7.64 -0.92 -16.33
C TYR A 8 6.97 -1.23 -17.68
N ASN A 9 7.73 -1.73 -18.65
CA ASN A 9 7.18 -2.05 -19.97
C ASN A 9 6.16 -3.19 -19.93
N ALA A 10 6.35 -4.20 -19.08
CA ALA A 10 5.38 -5.28 -18.90
C ALA A 10 4.11 -4.75 -18.22
N GLN A 11 4.26 -3.92 -17.19
CA GLN A 11 3.13 -3.28 -16.50
C GLN A 11 2.30 -2.42 -17.47
N GLN A 12 2.96 -1.61 -18.30
CA GLN A 12 2.27 -0.79 -19.28
C GLN A 12 1.46 -1.62 -20.28
N ARG A 13 2.03 -2.73 -20.79
CA ARG A 13 1.36 -3.57 -21.79
C ARG A 13 0.24 -4.42 -21.21
N SER A 14 0.48 -5.04 -20.04
CA SER A 14 -0.38 -6.09 -19.50
C SER A 14 -1.42 -5.56 -18.50
N ILE A 15 -1.23 -4.37 -17.93
CA ILE A 15 -2.11 -3.80 -16.91
C ILE A 15 -2.68 -2.45 -17.38
N VAL A 16 -1.81 -1.46 -17.60
CA VAL A 16 -2.25 -0.08 -17.82
C VAL A 16 -3.04 0.09 -19.12
N ARG A 17 -2.53 -0.45 -20.24
CA ARG A 17 -3.21 -0.33 -21.53
C ARG A 17 -4.57 -1.02 -21.59
N PRO A 18 -4.75 -2.26 -21.08
CA PRO A 18 -6.08 -2.87 -21.00
C PRO A 18 -7.07 -2.04 -20.20
N ILE A 19 -6.68 -1.50 -19.04
CA ILE A 19 -7.55 -0.67 -18.20
C ILE A 19 -7.94 0.62 -18.95
N LYS A 20 -6.97 1.32 -19.57
CA LYS A 20 -7.22 2.57 -20.32
C LYS A 20 -8.21 2.41 -21.48
N ARG A 21 -8.38 1.19 -22.01
CA ARG A 21 -9.37 0.92 -23.07
C ARG A 21 -10.81 0.93 -22.56
N VAL A 22 -11.01 0.72 -21.27
CA VAL A 22 -12.31 0.54 -20.63
C VAL A 22 -12.70 1.72 -19.77
N GLN A 23 -11.73 2.28 -19.03
CA GLN A 23 -11.99 3.35 -18.08
C GLN A 23 -10.78 4.30 -17.92
N LYS A 24 -11.05 5.49 -17.37
CA LYS A 24 -10.00 6.43 -16.97
C LYS A 24 -9.25 5.88 -15.75
N LEU A 25 -7.91 5.96 -15.77
CA LEU A 25 -7.10 5.59 -14.61
C LEU A 25 -7.31 6.59 -13.46
N ALA A 26 -7.25 6.09 -12.24
CA ALA A 26 -7.21 6.93 -11.06
C ALA A 26 -5.96 7.81 -11.06
N GLU A 27 -6.08 9.01 -10.52
CA GLU A 27 -4.93 9.88 -10.26
C GLU A 27 -3.91 9.15 -9.36
N GLY A 28 -2.64 9.47 -9.47
CA GLY A 28 -1.56 8.72 -8.82
C GLY A 28 -1.17 7.50 -9.63
N PHE A 29 -2.05 6.53 -9.84
CA PHE A 29 -1.76 5.38 -10.69
C PHE A 29 -1.51 5.76 -12.16
N ALA A 30 -2.24 6.75 -12.68
CA ALA A 30 -2.02 7.32 -14.01
C ALA A 30 -0.63 7.97 -14.16
N GLN A 31 -0.06 8.44 -13.05
CA GLN A 31 1.26 9.09 -12.95
C GLN A 31 2.38 8.11 -12.58
N ASN A 32 2.09 6.80 -12.55
CA ASN A 32 2.99 5.72 -12.14
C ASN A 32 3.40 5.74 -10.66
N TYR A 33 2.60 6.33 -9.78
CA TYR A 33 2.75 6.18 -8.34
C TYR A 33 2.16 4.84 -7.89
N ASP A 34 2.67 4.27 -6.80
CA ASP A 34 2.17 3.03 -6.21
C ASP A 34 0.89 3.29 -5.36
N CYS A 35 0.05 4.24 -5.75
CA CYS A 35 -1.20 4.60 -5.10
C CYS A 35 -2.26 5.05 -6.09
N ALA A 36 -3.51 5.04 -5.63
CA ALA A 36 -4.63 5.72 -6.27
C ALA A 36 -5.07 6.89 -5.39
N VAL A 37 -5.41 8.02 -6.02
CA VAL A 37 -5.95 9.19 -5.35
C VAL A 37 -7.39 9.38 -5.82
N ILE A 38 -8.29 9.48 -4.87
CA ILE A 38 -9.71 9.74 -5.10
C ILE A 38 -10.00 11.14 -4.59
N CYS A 39 -10.44 12.01 -5.49
CA CYS A 39 -10.82 13.38 -5.15
C CYS A 39 -12.35 13.43 -5.00
N HIS A 40 -12.81 13.49 -3.76
CA HIS A 40 -14.18 13.81 -3.38
C HIS A 40 -14.17 15.13 -2.60
N GLU A 41 -14.81 15.17 -1.45
CA GLU A 41 -14.74 16.33 -0.53
C GLU A 41 -13.33 16.49 0.08
N LYS A 42 -12.65 15.36 0.33
CA LYS A 42 -11.25 15.29 0.76
C LYS A 42 -10.46 14.42 -0.20
N LYS A 43 -9.18 14.74 -0.37
CA LYS A 43 -8.27 13.94 -1.18
C LYS A 43 -7.93 12.65 -0.43
N GLU A 44 -8.52 11.55 -0.85
CA GLU A 44 -8.27 10.21 -0.31
C GLU A 44 -7.13 9.54 -1.08
N ILE A 45 -6.23 8.90 -0.34
CA ILE A 45 -5.07 8.19 -0.89
C ILE A 45 -5.21 6.73 -0.50
N VAL A 46 -5.20 5.86 -1.50
CA VAL A 46 -5.23 4.41 -1.32
C VAL A 46 -3.94 3.82 -1.87
N SER A 47 -3.26 3.05 -1.05
CA SER A 47 -2.03 2.35 -1.39
C SER A 47 -2.14 0.88 -1.06
N GLU A 48 -1.47 0.03 -1.81
CA GLU A 48 -1.44 -1.40 -1.58
C GLU A 48 0.00 -1.93 -1.63
N ALA A 49 0.34 -2.82 -0.72
CA ALA A 49 1.56 -3.59 -0.74
C ALA A 49 1.24 -5.07 -0.61
N MET A 50 1.74 -5.89 -1.53
CA MET A 50 1.57 -7.33 -1.52
C MET A 50 2.94 -8.02 -1.50
N MET A 51 3.09 -9.05 -0.66
CA MET A 51 4.30 -9.85 -0.58
C MET A 51 4.06 -11.23 0.01
N THR A 52 5.02 -12.13 -0.20
CA THR A 52 5.06 -13.42 0.48
C THR A 52 5.53 -13.24 1.92
N VAL A 53 4.98 -14.05 2.82
CA VAL A 53 5.28 -14.01 4.25
C VAL A 53 5.97 -15.31 4.65
N SER A 54 7.13 -15.17 5.25
CA SER A 54 7.88 -16.27 5.87
C SER A 54 8.10 -16.01 7.37
N ALA A 55 8.02 -14.74 7.80
CA ALA A 55 8.20 -14.32 9.18
C ALA A 55 7.38 -13.03 9.45
N LYS A 56 7.24 -12.66 10.71
CA LYS A 56 6.51 -11.45 11.13
C LYS A 56 7.12 -10.15 10.60
N GLU A 57 8.43 -10.16 10.33
CA GLU A 57 9.14 -9.02 9.73
C GLU A 57 8.62 -8.68 8.33
N ASP A 58 8.22 -9.69 7.56
CA ASP A 58 7.62 -9.50 6.24
C ASP A 58 6.28 -8.75 6.34
N ILE A 59 5.50 -9.03 7.39
CA ILE A 59 4.25 -8.31 7.68
C ILE A 59 4.52 -6.85 8.01
N ALA A 60 5.53 -6.58 8.86
CA ALA A 60 5.92 -5.22 9.17
C ALA A 60 6.35 -4.46 7.90
N LEU A 61 7.12 -5.11 7.04
CA LEU A 61 7.57 -4.53 5.77
C LEU A 61 6.37 -4.21 4.85
N ALA A 62 5.40 -5.11 4.70
CA ALA A 62 4.20 -4.86 3.92
C ALA A 62 3.39 -3.68 4.48
N PHE A 63 3.19 -3.66 5.81
CA PHE A 63 2.48 -2.61 6.51
C PHE A 63 3.13 -1.23 6.30
N TYR A 64 4.43 -1.11 6.63
CA TYR A 64 5.12 0.16 6.48
C TYR A 64 5.24 0.60 5.02
N ARG A 65 5.42 -0.32 4.09
CA ARG A 65 5.44 0.00 2.65
C ARG A 65 4.12 0.63 2.20
N ALA A 66 2.98 0.06 2.58
CA ALA A 66 1.69 0.63 2.25
C ALA A 66 1.48 2.00 2.91
N CYS A 67 1.77 2.13 4.22
CA CYS A 67 1.63 3.37 4.96
C CYS A 67 2.58 4.47 4.46
N ASN A 68 3.85 4.14 4.16
CA ASN A 68 4.83 5.08 3.66
C ASN A 68 4.46 5.63 2.28
N THR A 69 3.79 4.84 1.44
CA THR A 69 3.28 5.33 0.15
C THR A 69 2.20 6.40 0.35
N VAL A 70 1.29 6.22 1.32
CA VAL A 70 0.32 7.26 1.70
C VAL A 70 1.04 8.51 2.22
N PHE A 71 2.04 8.33 3.09
CA PHE A 71 2.82 9.42 3.64
C PHE A 71 3.61 10.19 2.55
N ALA A 72 4.21 9.49 1.59
CA ALA A 72 4.93 10.10 0.46
C ALA A 72 4.02 11.00 -0.41
N GLN A 73 2.71 10.75 -0.40
CA GLN A 73 1.70 11.60 -1.02
C GLN A 73 1.15 12.67 -0.08
N ARG A 74 1.89 12.98 1.01
CA ARG A 74 1.53 13.95 2.06
C ARG A 74 0.23 13.59 2.78
N GLY A 75 -0.13 12.30 2.80
CA GLY A 75 -1.29 11.78 3.50
C GLY A 75 -0.95 11.28 4.90
N CYS A 76 -1.98 11.12 5.71
CA CYS A 76 -1.92 10.44 7.00
C CYS A 76 -2.76 9.18 6.91
N THR A 77 -2.16 8.01 7.09
CA THR A 77 -2.88 6.73 7.09
C THR A 77 -3.86 6.69 8.26
N LYS A 78 -5.11 6.35 7.97
CA LYS A 78 -6.19 6.25 8.98
C LYS A 78 -6.69 4.82 9.15
N LEU A 79 -6.66 4.05 8.08
CA LEU A 79 -7.20 2.69 8.04
C LEU A 79 -6.24 1.79 7.27
N VAL A 80 -6.13 0.56 7.73
CA VAL A 80 -5.46 -0.52 7.01
C VAL A 80 -6.39 -1.71 6.90
N ASN A 81 -6.60 -2.22 5.69
CA ASN A 81 -7.23 -3.51 5.42
C ASN A 81 -6.16 -4.54 5.09
N VAL A 82 -6.40 -5.78 5.47
CA VAL A 82 -5.44 -6.88 5.28
C VAL A 82 -6.14 -8.09 4.67
N SER A 83 -5.50 -8.68 3.68
CA SER A 83 -5.95 -9.95 3.09
C SER A 83 -4.79 -10.94 3.13
N PHE A 84 -5.08 -12.15 3.61
CA PHE A 84 -4.15 -13.26 3.62
C PHE A 84 -4.58 -14.33 2.63
N LEU A 85 -3.61 -14.95 1.96
CA LEU A 85 -3.78 -16.19 1.23
C LEU A 85 -2.79 -17.21 1.79
N TRP A 86 -3.32 -18.28 2.41
CA TRP A 86 -2.54 -19.28 3.11
C TRP A 86 -2.36 -20.53 2.26
N PRO A 87 -1.19 -21.23 2.34
CA PRO A 87 -1.07 -22.62 1.91
C PRO A 87 -2.03 -23.54 2.68
N GLU A 88 -2.42 -24.65 2.07
CA GLU A 88 -3.32 -25.64 2.72
C GLU A 88 -2.70 -26.29 3.95
N ASP A 89 -1.37 -26.39 4.00
CA ASP A 89 -0.60 -26.98 5.11
C ASP A 89 -0.23 -25.98 6.21
N SER A 90 -0.80 -24.76 6.16
CA SER A 90 -0.51 -23.75 7.18
C SER A 90 -1.10 -24.09 8.53
N GLU A 91 -0.31 -23.93 9.58
CA GLU A 91 -0.77 -24.12 10.97
C GLU A 91 -1.63 -22.92 11.43
N GLU A 92 -2.78 -23.19 12.01
CA GLU A 92 -3.68 -22.16 12.54
C GLU A 92 -2.99 -21.26 13.59
N ALA A 93 -2.11 -21.84 14.41
CA ALA A 93 -1.34 -21.08 15.40
C ALA A 93 -0.45 -20.01 14.75
N PHE A 94 0.21 -20.36 13.65
CA PHE A 94 1.03 -19.41 12.89
C PHE A 94 0.17 -18.30 12.26
N MET A 95 -0.99 -18.65 11.70
CA MET A 95 -1.92 -17.66 11.16
C MET A 95 -2.40 -16.69 12.25
N ALA A 96 -2.73 -17.21 13.43
CA ALA A 96 -3.16 -16.39 14.58
C ALA A 96 -2.04 -15.45 15.06
N GLU A 97 -0.79 -15.94 15.13
CA GLU A 97 0.38 -15.13 15.49
C GLU A 97 0.56 -13.93 14.54
N LEU A 98 0.53 -14.21 13.23
CA LEU A 98 0.73 -13.17 12.22
C LEU A 98 -0.43 -12.15 12.20
N THR A 99 -1.67 -12.62 12.40
CA THR A 99 -2.84 -11.73 12.51
C THR A 99 -2.76 -10.88 13.77
N GLY A 100 -2.34 -11.45 14.89
CA GLY A 100 -2.11 -10.71 16.13
C GLY A 100 -1.01 -9.65 15.99
N TYR A 101 0.05 -9.98 15.25
CA TYR A 101 1.15 -9.06 15.01
C TYR A 101 0.73 -7.83 14.19
N ILE A 102 -0.04 -8.00 13.10
CA ILE A 102 -0.53 -6.85 12.33
C ILE A 102 -1.48 -5.97 13.16
N ALA A 103 -2.31 -6.57 14.02
CA ALA A 103 -3.17 -5.82 14.93
C ALA A 103 -2.35 -4.97 15.92
N ALA A 104 -1.28 -5.55 16.48
CA ALA A 104 -0.35 -4.83 17.36
C ALA A 104 0.39 -3.70 16.65
N LEU A 105 0.81 -3.89 15.39
CA LEU A 105 1.39 -2.81 14.57
C LEU A 105 0.39 -1.67 14.36
N CYS A 106 -0.85 -1.98 13.99
CA CYS A 106 -1.89 -0.96 13.82
C CYS A 106 -2.12 -0.17 15.11
N GLN A 107 -2.14 -0.84 16.26
CA GLN A 107 -2.29 -0.19 17.56
C GLN A 107 -1.08 0.72 17.86
N LYS A 108 0.14 0.23 17.65
CA LYS A 108 1.39 0.99 17.86
C LYS A 108 1.44 2.26 17.04
N GLU A 109 1.07 2.18 15.77
CA GLU A 109 1.11 3.29 14.82
C GLU A 109 -0.17 4.17 14.85
N ALA A 110 -1.09 3.92 15.78
CA ALA A 110 -2.38 4.61 15.90
C ALA A 110 -3.20 4.61 14.60
N VAL A 111 -3.11 3.53 13.83
CA VAL A 111 -3.86 3.28 12.60
C VAL A 111 -4.98 2.30 12.91
N LYS A 112 -6.17 2.54 12.38
CA LYS A 112 -7.30 1.62 12.57
C LYS A 112 -7.10 0.37 11.69
N LEU A 113 -7.16 -0.82 12.29
CA LEU A 113 -7.32 -2.06 11.54
C LEU A 113 -8.78 -2.17 11.10
N GLY A 114 -9.01 -2.22 9.81
CA GLY A 114 -10.33 -2.34 9.20
C GLY A 114 -10.69 -3.79 8.92
N LEU A 115 -10.89 -4.13 7.66
CA LEU A 115 -11.23 -5.48 7.25
C LEU A 115 -10.00 -6.39 7.27
N VAL A 116 -10.14 -7.58 7.85
CA VAL A 116 -9.17 -8.67 7.73
C VAL A 116 -9.88 -9.84 7.06
N THR A 117 -9.33 -10.30 5.93
CA THR A 117 -9.83 -11.47 5.20
C THR A 117 -8.75 -12.52 5.08
N ALA A 118 -9.16 -13.78 4.97
CA ALA A 118 -8.25 -14.89 4.78
C ALA A 118 -8.85 -15.90 3.81
N GLY A 119 -8.01 -16.44 2.93
CA GLY A 119 -8.32 -17.56 2.06
C GLY A 119 -7.24 -18.63 2.17
N VAL A 120 -7.56 -19.84 1.77
CA VAL A 120 -6.64 -20.97 1.70
C VAL A 120 -6.57 -21.46 0.27
N SER A 121 -5.38 -21.83 -0.21
CA SER A 121 -5.19 -22.28 -1.60
C SER A 121 -4.04 -23.28 -1.71
N SER A 122 -4.31 -24.38 -2.41
CA SER A 122 -3.31 -25.39 -2.80
C SER A 122 -2.27 -24.87 -3.83
N PHE A 123 -2.54 -23.72 -4.46
CA PHE A 123 -1.65 -23.15 -5.47
C PHE A 123 -0.55 -22.26 -4.90
N VAL A 124 -0.59 -21.92 -3.61
CA VAL A 124 0.45 -21.14 -2.96
C VAL A 124 1.30 -22.02 -2.05
N GLN A 125 2.62 -21.85 -2.14
CA GLN A 125 3.58 -22.58 -1.31
C GLN A 125 4.01 -21.80 -0.06
N LYS A 126 3.72 -20.51 -0.02
CA LYS A 126 3.98 -19.61 1.10
C LYS A 126 2.80 -18.69 1.29
N ALA A 127 2.55 -18.31 2.52
CA ALA A 127 1.55 -17.31 2.81
C ALA A 127 1.82 -16.02 2.01
N VAL A 128 0.75 -15.40 1.54
CA VAL A 128 0.79 -14.09 0.86
C VAL A 128 -0.04 -13.13 1.68
N ILE A 129 0.48 -11.94 1.91
CA ILE A 129 -0.25 -10.83 2.52
C ILE A 129 -0.45 -9.71 1.49
N SER A 130 -1.62 -9.12 1.47
CA SER A 130 -1.89 -7.82 0.86
C SER A 130 -2.34 -6.86 1.95
N VAL A 131 -1.69 -5.71 2.03
CA VAL A 131 -2.00 -4.63 2.97
C VAL A 131 -2.45 -3.42 2.16
N THR A 132 -3.68 -2.99 2.36
CA THR A 132 -4.24 -1.79 1.73
C THR A 132 -4.33 -0.68 2.78
N ALA A 133 -3.55 0.37 2.61
CA ALA A 133 -3.59 1.55 3.46
C ALA A 133 -4.45 2.64 2.83
N VAL A 134 -5.32 3.22 3.64
CA VAL A 134 -6.19 4.34 3.25
C VAL A 134 -5.91 5.53 4.16
N GLY A 135 -5.72 6.69 3.56
CA GLY A 135 -5.44 7.92 4.28
C GLY A 135 -5.99 9.15 3.56
N TYR A 136 -5.86 10.29 4.21
CA TYR A 136 -6.29 11.59 3.67
C TYR A 136 -5.09 12.51 3.57
N ALA A 137 -5.05 13.31 2.49
CA ALA A 137 -4.06 14.37 2.39
C ALA A 137 -4.27 15.39 3.51
N ASN A 138 -3.18 15.83 4.14
CA ASN A 138 -3.23 16.91 5.13
C ASN A 138 -3.52 18.23 4.41
N GLU A 139 -4.57 18.93 4.84
CA GLU A 139 -4.96 20.24 4.30
C GLU A 139 -3.89 21.30 4.55
N ASP A 140 -3.09 21.15 5.61
CA ASP A 140 -1.98 22.06 5.97
C ASP A 140 -0.81 22.05 4.94
N PHE A 141 -0.83 21.15 3.97
CA PHE A 141 0.14 21.11 2.87
C PHE A 141 -0.38 21.70 1.56
N THR A 142 -1.59 22.22 1.51
CA THR A 142 -2.05 23.03 0.41
C THR A 142 -1.53 24.45 0.60
N ASP A 143 -0.70 24.93 -0.32
CA ASP A 143 -0.37 26.36 -0.39
C ASP A 143 -1.67 27.17 -0.47
N ASN A 144 -1.66 28.38 0.11
CA ASN A 144 -2.77 29.34 0.10
C ASN A 144 -3.32 29.65 -1.29
N ASP A 145 -2.67 29.22 -2.36
CA ASP A 145 -3.06 29.42 -3.75
C ASP A 145 -3.77 28.22 -4.39
N GLY A 146 -4.05 27.14 -3.65
CA GLY A 146 -4.73 25.94 -4.18
C GLY A 146 -3.95 25.21 -5.29
N LYS A 147 -2.75 25.64 -5.60
CA LYS A 147 -1.87 24.98 -6.56
C LYS A 147 -1.06 23.92 -5.85
N ASN A 148 -1.23 22.67 -6.27
CA ASN A 148 -0.31 21.59 -5.94
C ASN A 148 1.09 21.97 -6.42
N GLN A 149 1.83 22.69 -5.59
CA GLN A 149 3.26 22.80 -5.83
C GLN A 149 3.87 21.45 -5.52
N ASN A 150 4.13 20.66 -6.57
CA ASN A 150 5.23 19.72 -6.54
C ASN A 150 6.47 20.56 -6.20
N LYS A 151 6.74 20.73 -4.91
CA LYS A 151 8.02 21.31 -4.50
C LYS A 151 9.08 20.37 -5.02
N THR A 152 9.61 20.69 -6.18
CA THR A 152 10.85 20.11 -6.69
C THR A 152 11.86 20.23 -5.54
N LEU A 153 12.51 19.13 -5.19
CA LEU A 153 13.61 19.14 -4.23
C LEU A 153 14.57 20.26 -4.62
N GLN A 154 14.65 21.29 -3.80
CA GLN A 154 15.60 22.38 -4.01
C GLN A 154 16.96 21.95 -3.48
N ALA A 155 18.02 22.52 -4.06
CA ALA A 155 19.37 22.34 -3.52
C ALA A 155 19.38 22.74 -2.02
N GLY A 156 19.77 21.84 -1.14
CA GLY A 156 19.72 22.00 0.31
C GLY A 156 18.56 21.32 1.03
N SER A 157 17.63 20.67 0.30
CA SER A 157 16.61 19.84 0.94
C SER A 157 17.24 18.59 1.55
N THR A 158 16.90 18.31 2.81
CA THR A 158 17.36 17.09 3.50
C THR A 158 16.45 15.93 3.16
N LEU A 159 17.02 14.84 2.64
CA LEU A 159 16.32 13.58 2.43
C LEU A 159 16.34 12.79 3.73
N CYS A 160 15.19 12.70 4.40
CA CYS A 160 15.03 11.80 5.54
C CYS A 160 14.53 10.45 5.02
N MET A 161 15.35 9.40 5.09
CA MET A 161 14.90 8.03 4.94
C MET A 161 14.49 7.53 6.32
N ALA A 162 13.19 7.27 6.51
CA ALA A 162 12.73 6.48 7.64
C ALA A 162 13.02 5.01 7.30
N GLY A 163 13.96 4.40 8.02
CA GLY A 163 14.26 2.98 7.97
C GLY A 163 13.34 2.18 8.87
#